data_9d6c3ec62278bab04e5070da6fbf23f8
#
_entry.id   9d6c3ec62278bab04e5070da6fbf23f8
#
_cell.length_a   1.000
_cell.length_b   1.000
_cell.length_c   1.000
_cell.angle_alpha   90.00
_cell.angle_beta   90.00
_cell.angle_gamma   90.00
#
_symmetry.space_group_name_H-M   'P 1'
#
loop_
_entity.id
_entity.type
_entity.pdbx_description
1 polymer ?
#
loop_
_entity_poly.entity_id
_entity_poly.type
_entity_poly.pdbx_seq_one_letter_code
_entity_poly.pdbx_strand_id
1 'polypeptide(L)'
;MAALRALLAAAAVVAWAPGAASGPTPPPRSASVLLEPGSGRLRVLPGRQPAAVAWAELTDHIQAVGWAFLEVAANASFNDSLQAYAAGLAEAAVTEQLIYMHWMNTAVGYCGPFRYETQYCRRLRGYLEANLAWMEEQMGSGQDRAYWHQVRLALLQLQGLEDSYRGRVALPAGRLSLSPFGFLLLQLGGDLEDLEAAFNRSVPRRPLGSGSCSALLKLLPGHRDLLVAHDTWAPYQSMLRLVKKYTLPFRAEPGGTTRIPGSIQVFSSYPGTIFSGDDFYILSSGLVALETTIGNSNEARWRYLRPQGSVLEWLRNIVANRLARSGAEWASIFQRFNSGTYNNQWMLVDYKAFSPGRAAPQQGLLTVLEQIPYFEEIFNASGNLELVQKYGDWFTYDKNPRAQIFCRNQTQVHDVDSMVRLMRSNNYLQDPLSLCRGCDPPHNAENAISARSDLNPANGTYPFAALRQRCHGGTDTKVTSFGMARTFGLVAASGPTWADVPPFRWSTSPCSHLLHMGHPDLWRFPPIKVRWD
;
A
#
# COMPACT_ATOMS: atom_id res chain seq x y z
N MET A 1 -16.79 -24.36 11.22
CA MET A 1 -16.75 -25.24 10.04
C MET A 1 -18.10 -25.37 9.32
N ALA A 2 -19.25 -25.31 10.00
CA ALA A 2 -20.58 -25.39 9.35
C ALA A 2 -20.95 -24.12 8.55
N ALA A 3 -20.57 -22.93 9.00
CA ALA A 3 -20.86 -21.67 8.33
C ALA A 3 -20.10 -21.47 7.00
N LEU A 4 -18.91 -22.07 6.86
CA LEU A 4 -18.12 -21.98 5.62
C LEU A 4 -18.65 -22.90 4.51
N ARG A 5 -19.39 -23.96 4.86
CA ARG A 5 -20.03 -24.86 3.87
C ARG A 5 -21.30 -24.25 3.26
N ALA A 6 -21.99 -23.36 3.97
CA ALA A 6 -23.19 -22.70 3.46
C ALA A 6 -22.87 -21.58 2.42
N LEU A 7 -21.67 -20.99 2.46
CA LEU A 7 -21.25 -19.96 1.50
C LEU A 7 -20.80 -20.50 0.15
N LEU A 8 -20.43 -21.78 0.06
CA LEU A 8 -20.01 -22.41 -1.21
C LEU A 8 -21.17 -22.96 -2.06
N ALA A 9 -22.38 -23.02 -1.53
CA ALA A 9 -23.55 -23.56 -2.24
C ALA A 9 -24.42 -22.52 -2.97
N ALA A 10 -24.12 -21.23 -2.87
CA ALA A 10 -24.88 -20.14 -3.48
C ALA A 10 -24.10 -19.39 -4.57
N ALA A 11 -23.17 -20.04 -5.27
CA ALA A 11 -22.59 -19.49 -6.49
C ALA A 11 -23.60 -19.59 -7.65
N ALA A 12 -24.62 -18.73 -7.63
CA ALA A 12 -25.42 -18.48 -8.83
C ALA A 12 -24.51 -17.81 -9.86
N VAL A 13 -24.21 -18.52 -10.95
CA VAL A 13 -23.54 -17.98 -12.13
C VAL A 13 -24.44 -16.90 -12.72
N VAL A 14 -24.23 -15.66 -12.34
CA VAL A 14 -24.79 -14.50 -13.04
C VAL A 14 -23.96 -14.31 -14.29
N ALA A 15 -24.47 -14.75 -15.42
CA ALA A 15 -23.90 -14.45 -16.72
C ALA A 15 -23.96 -12.93 -16.94
N TRP A 16 -22.82 -12.27 -16.96
CA TRP A 16 -22.68 -10.84 -17.22
C TRP A 16 -22.74 -10.59 -18.72
N ALA A 17 -23.73 -9.81 -19.16
CA ALA A 17 -23.81 -9.29 -20.51
C ALA A 17 -22.78 -8.15 -20.69
N PRO A 18 -22.01 -8.10 -21.78
CA PRO A 18 -21.09 -7.00 -22.05
C PRO A 18 -21.89 -5.80 -22.58
N GLY A 19 -21.77 -4.67 -21.91
CA GLY A 19 -22.28 -3.40 -22.42
C GLY A 19 -23.23 -2.64 -21.51
N ALA A 20 -22.88 -2.44 -20.24
CA ALA A 20 -23.62 -1.49 -19.39
C ALA A 20 -23.00 -0.09 -19.52
N ALA A 21 -23.78 0.86 -20.03
CA ALA A 21 -23.56 2.29 -19.82
C ALA A 21 -23.40 2.55 -18.31
N SER A 22 -22.52 3.48 -17.93
CA SER A 22 -22.32 3.91 -16.54
C SER A 22 -23.67 4.23 -15.90
N GLY A 23 -24.20 3.33 -15.10
CA GLY A 23 -25.37 3.57 -14.26
C GLY A 23 -25.07 4.66 -13.24
N PRO A 24 -26.09 5.24 -12.61
CA PRO A 24 -25.90 6.25 -11.57
C PRO A 24 -24.99 5.68 -10.47
N THR A 25 -24.03 6.49 -10.05
CA THR A 25 -23.12 6.15 -8.95
C THR A 25 -23.93 5.74 -7.72
N PRO A 26 -23.63 4.60 -7.08
CA PRO A 26 -24.35 4.18 -5.89
C PRO A 26 -24.20 5.24 -4.79
N PRO A 27 -25.25 5.47 -3.99
CA PRO A 27 -25.17 6.43 -2.90
C PRO A 27 -24.07 6.01 -1.89
N PRO A 28 -23.47 6.99 -1.18
CA PRO A 28 -22.50 6.69 -0.13
C PRO A 28 -23.07 5.72 0.91
N ARG A 29 -22.28 4.74 1.30
CA ARG A 29 -22.58 3.82 2.40
C ARG A 29 -21.89 4.30 3.65
N SER A 30 -22.62 4.50 4.74
CA SER A 30 -22.04 4.89 6.01
C SER A 30 -22.48 3.98 7.15
N ALA A 31 -21.61 3.80 8.14
CA ALA A 31 -21.86 3.04 9.34
C ALA A 31 -21.23 3.71 10.56
N SER A 32 -21.87 3.56 11.71
CA SER A 32 -21.40 4.08 12.99
C SER A 32 -21.37 2.97 14.03
N VAL A 33 -20.38 3.03 14.91
CA VAL A 33 -20.21 2.12 16.04
C VAL A 33 -20.56 2.88 17.31
N LEU A 34 -21.60 2.42 18.02
CA LEU A 34 -22.04 3.02 19.27
C LEU A 34 -21.69 2.12 20.45
N LEU A 35 -21.37 2.74 21.58
CA LEU A 35 -21.30 2.09 22.89
C LEU A 35 -22.64 2.26 23.59
N GLU A 36 -23.36 1.17 23.82
CA GLU A 36 -24.68 1.23 24.50
C GLU A 36 -24.52 1.58 25.96
N PRO A 37 -25.18 2.63 26.44
CA PRO A 37 -25.23 2.94 27.87
C PRO A 37 -25.83 1.78 28.67
N GLY A 38 -25.24 1.42 29.80
CA GLY A 38 -25.73 0.39 30.72
C GLY A 38 -25.28 -1.04 30.38
N SER A 39 -25.29 -1.46 29.11
CA SER A 39 -24.81 -2.80 28.74
C SER A 39 -23.30 -2.84 28.46
N GLY A 40 -22.70 -1.68 28.10
CA GLY A 40 -21.32 -1.59 27.64
C GLY A 40 -21.05 -2.29 26.31
N ARG A 41 -22.10 -2.70 25.61
CA ARG A 41 -21.96 -3.42 24.31
C ARG A 41 -21.75 -2.45 23.16
N LEU A 42 -20.97 -2.89 22.16
CA LEU A 42 -20.84 -2.18 20.89
C LEU A 42 -21.93 -2.62 19.93
N ARG A 43 -22.46 -1.64 19.17
CA ARG A 43 -23.38 -1.89 18.05
C ARG A 43 -22.92 -1.16 16.81
N VAL A 44 -22.96 -1.85 15.68
CA VAL A 44 -22.76 -1.24 14.36
C VAL A 44 -24.12 -0.92 13.78
N LEU A 45 -24.35 0.34 13.45
CA LEU A 45 -25.59 0.84 12.86
C LEU A 45 -25.31 1.53 11.53
N PRO A 46 -26.23 1.43 10.55
CA PRO A 46 -26.12 2.18 9.31
C PRO A 46 -26.25 3.69 9.57
N GLY A 47 -25.62 4.47 8.70
CA GLY A 47 -25.65 5.94 8.77
C GLY A 47 -24.68 6.54 9.78
N ARG A 48 -24.51 7.87 9.70
CA ARG A 48 -23.69 8.64 10.65
C ARG A 48 -24.52 8.95 11.92
N GLN A 49 -23.97 8.62 13.09
CA GLN A 49 -24.58 8.84 14.40
C GLN A 49 -23.71 9.81 15.23
N PRO A 50 -24.28 10.90 15.80
CA PRO A 50 -23.49 11.91 16.52
C PRO A 50 -22.72 11.39 17.74
N ALA A 51 -23.28 10.39 18.44
CA ALA A 51 -22.67 9.80 19.64
C ALA A 51 -21.75 8.59 19.35
N ALA A 52 -21.40 8.36 18.10
CA ALA A 52 -20.60 7.22 17.72
C ALA A 52 -19.18 7.28 18.33
N VAL A 53 -18.66 6.11 18.69
CA VAL A 53 -17.23 5.91 19.03
C VAL A 53 -16.37 6.08 17.80
N ALA A 54 -16.84 5.53 16.67
CA ALA A 54 -16.25 5.72 15.35
C ALA A 54 -17.34 5.59 14.28
N TRP A 55 -17.06 6.17 13.11
CA TRP A 55 -17.89 6.00 11.92
C TRP A 55 -17.00 5.84 10.67
N ALA A 56 -17.57 5.24 9.64
CA ALA A 56 -16.97 5.16 8.32
C ALA A 56 -17.99 5.50 7.24
N GLU A 57 -17.49 6.06 6.13
CA GLU A 57 -18.28 6.33 4.93
C GLU A 57 -17.49 5.94 3.68
N LEU A 58 -18.13 5.17 2.80
CA LEU A 58 -17.58 4.71 1.54
C LEU A 58 -18.36 5.28 0.38
N THR A 59 -17.67 5.93 -0.54
CA THR A 59 -18.18 6.32 -1.85
C THR A 59 -17.48 5.47 -2.92
N ASP A 60 -18.21 4.53 -3.52
CA ASP A 60 -17.67 3.60 -4.51
C ASP A 60 -17.83 4.16 -5.92
N HIS A 61 -16.75 4.66 -6.49
CA HIS A 61 -16.67 5.14 -7.87
C HIS A 61 -15.73 4.29 -8.75
N ILE A 62 -15.43 3.04 -8.36
CA ILE A 62 -14.47 2.18 -9.09
C ILE A 62 -14.86 2.04 -10.56
N GLN A 63 -16.15 1.84 -10.87
CA GLN A 63 -16.62 1.70 -12.26
C GLN A 63 -16.52 3.00 -13.08
N ALA A 64 -16.56 4.15 -12.42
CA ALA A 64 -16.59 5.47 -13.08
C ALA A 64 -15.20 6.10 -13.21
N VAL A 65 -14.34 5.96 -12.19
CA VAL A 65 -13.04 6.64 -12.13
C VAL A 65 -11.88 5.72 -11.68
N GLY A 66 -12.15 4.44 -11.45
CA GLY A 66 -11.17 3.45 -10.99
C GLY A 66 -10.83 3.51 -9.49
N TRP A 67 -11.50 4.35 -8.70
CA TRP A 67 -11.25 4.55 -7.27
C TRP A 67 -12.53 4.46 -6.46
N ALA A 68 -12.43 3.94 -5.24
CA ALA A 68 -13.38 4.22 -4.16
C ALA A 68 -12.73 5.16 -3.14
N PHE A 69 -13.56 5.89 -2.38
CA PHE A 69 -13.14 6.85 -1.35
C PHE A 69 -13.71 6.42 -0.03
N LEU A 70 -12.84 6.30 0.98
CA LEU A 70 -13.22 5.87 2.32
C LEU A 70 -12.77 6.90 3.35
N GLU A 71 -13.72 7.39 4.14
CA GLU A 71 -13.44 8.15 5.35
C GLU A 71 -13.71 7.30 6.58
N VAL A 72 -12.78 7.31 7.55
CA VAL A 72 -12.95 6.68 8.87
C VAL A 72 -12.55 7.69 9.93
N ALA A 73 -13.43 7.92 10.89
CA ALA A 73 -13.13 8.84 11.98
C ALA A 73 -13.55 8.26 13.34
N ALA A 74 -12.76 8.54 14.37
CA ALA A 74 -13.03 8.16 15.74
C ALA A 74 -13.27 9.39 16.62
N ASN A 75 -14.05 9.21 17.69
CA ASN A 75 -14.41 10.26 18.63
C ASN A 75 -13.42 10.27 19.81
N ALA A 76 -12.72 11.38 19.96
CA ALA A 76 -11.69 11.61 20.96
C ALA A 76 -12.17 11.55 22.43
N SER A 77 -13.47 11.52 22.69
CA SER A 77 -14.02 11.40 24.05
C SER A 77 -13.92 9.98 24.62
N PHE A 78 -13.70 8.99 23.76
CA PHE A 78 -13.51 7.60 24.16
C PHE A 78 -12.04 7.25 24.35
N ASN A 79 -11.75 6.15 25.06
CA ASN A 79 -10.36 5.66 25.17
C ASN A 79 -9.83 5.15 23.83
N ASP A 80 -8.51 5.22 23.64
CA ASP A 80 -7.87 4.93 22.36
C ASP A 80 -8.10 3.49 21.87
N SER A 81 -8.11 2.50 22.78
CA SER A 81 -8.36 1.11 22.42
C SER A 81 -9.76 0.90 21.84
N LEU A 82 -10.76 1.55 22.44
CA LEU A 82 -12.13 1.51 21.95
C LEU A 82 -12.28 2.24 20.61
N GLN A 83 -11.64 3.42 20.48
CA GLN A 83 -11.59 4.16 19.22
C GLN A 83 -11.01 3.32 18.09
N ALA A 84 -9.84 2.68 18.31
CA ALA A 84 -9.14 1.88 17.31
C ALA A 84 -9.97 0.66 16.86
N TYR A 85 -10.51 -0.09 17.80
CA TYR A 85 -11.34 -1.26 17.51
C TYR A 85 -12.63 -0.86 16.77
N ALA A 86 -13.30 0.19 17.23
CA ALA A 86 -14.53 0.70 16.60
C ALA A 86 -14.26 1.25 15.18
N ALA A 87 -13.10 1.86 14.93
CA ALA A 87 -12.71 2.30 13.58
C ALA A 87 -12.62 1.12 12.62
N GLY A 88 -12.02 0.00 13.04
CA GLY A 88 -11.98 -1.24 12.26
C GLY A 88 -13.38 -1.83 12.01
N LEU A 89 -14.23 -1.86 13.04
CA LEU A 89 -15.62 -2.31 12.89
C LEU A 89 -16.39 -1.49 11.86
N ALA A 90 -16.29 -0.16 11.92
CA ALA A 90 -16.99 0.74 11.02
C ALA A 90 -16.49 0.59 9.56
N GLU A 91 -15.19 0.50 9.37
CA GLU A 91 -14.58 0.31 8.04
C GLU A 91 -15.07 -0.99 7.38
N ALA A 92 -15.02 -2.12 8.08
CA ALA A 92 -15.48 -3.39 7.52
C ALA A 92 -16.97 -3.35 7.15
N ALA A 93 -17.80 -2.72 7.98
CA ALA A 93 -19.25 -2.63 7.75
C ALA A 93 -19.62 -1.94 6.43
N VAL A 94 -18.80 -0.99 5.96
CA VAL A 94 -19.06 -0.29 4.68
C VAL A 94 -18.28 -0.88 3.50
N THR A 95 -17.21 -1.66 3.75
CA THR A 95 -16.31 -2.19 2.71
C THR A 95 -16.38 -3.70 2.52
N GLU A 96 -17.27 -4.41 3.20
CA GLU A 96 -17.38 -5.89 3.22
C GLU A 96 -17.30 -6.52 1.83
N GLN A 97 -18.10 -6.02 0.88
CA GLN A 97 -18.13 -6.54 -0.49
C GLN A 97 -16.81 -6.32 -1.23
N LEU A 98 -16.18 -5.14 -1.06
CA LEU A 98 -14.88 -4.84 -1.67
C LEU A 98 -13.79 -5.73 -1.08
N ILE A 99 -13.82 -5.98 0.25
CA ILE A 99 -12.90 -6.88 0.94
C ILE A 99 -13.02 -8.30 0.36
N TYR A 100 -14.25 -8.81 0.21
CA TYR A 100 -14.49 -10.13 -0.37
C TYR A 100 -13.87 -10.23 -1.78
N MET A 101 -14.18 -9.26 -2.65
CA MET A 101 -13.66 -9.25 -4.03
C MET A 101 -12.14 -9.14 -4.06
N HIS A 102 -11.56 -8.28 -3.23
CA HIS A 102 -10.09 -8.12 -3.16
C HIS A 102 -9.42 -9.41 -2.66
N TRP A 103 -9.97 -10.04 -1.62
CA TRP A 103 -9.50 -11.34 -1.13
C TRP A 103 -9.52 -12.40 -2.22
N MET A 104 -10.62 -12.51 -2.96
CA MET A 104 -10.74 -13.47 -4.06
C MET A 104 -9.72 -13.21 -5.16
N ASN A 105 -9.49 -11.94 -5.50
CA ASN A 105 -8.56 -11.57 -6.55
C ASN A 105 -7.08 -11.81 -6.17
N THR A 106 -6.71 -11.66 -4.89
CA THR A 106 -5.30 -11.54 -4.49
C THR A 106 -4.83 -12.60 -3.50
N ALA A 107 -5.68 -13.10 -2.62
CA ALA A 107 -5.30 -13.93 -1.48
C ALA A 107 -5.94 -15.33 -1.48
N VAL A 108 -6.97 -15.59 -2.30
CA VAL A 108 -7.61 -16.89 -2.35
C VAL A 108 -6.61 -18.00 -2.69
N GLY A 109 -6.59 -19.06 -1.87
CA GLY A 109 -5.64 -20.16 -2.02
C GLY A 109 -4.20 -19.86 -1.59
N TYR A 110 -3.91 -18.68 -1.06
CA TYR A 110 -2.63 -18.40 -0.41
C TYR A 110 -2.66 -18.91 1.03
N CYS A 111 -1.99 -20.03 1.29
CA CYS A 111 -2.08 -20.74 2.58
C CYS A 111 -3.53 -20.86 3.11
N GLY A 112 -4.50 -20.83 2.21
CA GLY A 112 -5.93 -20.91 2.50
C GLY A 112 -6.41 -22.34 2.71
N PRO A 113 -7.73 -22.57 2.86
CA PRO A 113 -8.28 -23.85 3.36
C PRO A 113 -7.81 -25.10 2.62
N PHE A 114 -7.31 -24.97 1.40
CA PHE A 114 -6.84 -26.08 0.58
C PHE A 114 -5.31 -26.24 0.52
N ARG A 115 -4.52 -25.38 1.17
CA ARG A 115 -3.04 -25.36 1.12
C ARG A 115 -2.33 -25.22 2.46
N TYR A 116 -3.03 -25.36 3.58
CA TYR A 116 -2.43 -25.25 4.92
C TYR A 116 -1.30 -26.26 5.18
N GLU A 117 -1.34 -27.40 4.51
CA GLU A 117 -0.41 -28.51 4.74
C GLU A 117 0.97 -28.34 4.09
N THR A 118 1.20 -27.28 3.29
CA THR A 118 2.52 -27.06 2.69
C THR A 118 3.54 -26.69 3.77
N GLN A 119 4.79 -27.10 3.59
CA GLN A 119 5.89 -26.78 4.51
C GLN A 119 6.08 -25.26 4.63
N TYR A 120 5.94 -24.54 3.53
CA TYR A 120 5.97 -23.08 3.51
C TYR A 120 4.90 -22.47 4.42
N CYS A 121 3.64 -22.86 4.27
CA CYS A 121 2.53 -22.32 5.06
C CYS A 121 2.68 -22.62 6.55
N ARG A 122 3.23 -23.79 6.93
CA ARG A 122 3.54 -24.10 8.34
C ARG A 122 4.62 -23.20 8.91
N ARG A 123 5.70 -22.96 8.15
CA ARG A 123 6.79 -22.03 8.56
C ARG A 123 6.27 -20.60 8.71
N LEU A 124 5.52 -20.13 7.71
CA LEU A 124 4.93 -18.78 7.76
C LEU A 124 4.00 -18.62 8.96
N ARG A 125 3.12 -19.60 9.21
CA ARG A 125 2.22 -19.58 10.38
C ARG A 125 3.01 -19.48 11.66
N GLY A 126 3.99 -20.37 11.87
CA GLY A 126 4.81 -20.38 13.09
C GLY A 126 5.57 -19.07 13.29
N TYR A 127 6.08 -18.46 12.21
CA TYR A 127 6.71 -17.14 12.26
C TYR A 127 5.74 -16.06 12.72
N LEU A 128 4.56 -15.97 12.11
CA LEU A 128 3.56 -14.94 12.43
C LEU A 128 3.00 -15.09 13.85
N GLU A 129 2.71 -16.34 14.29
CA GLU A 129 2.25 -16.61 15.66
C GLU A 129 3.31 -16.22 16.70
N ALA A 130 4.58 -16.56 16.46
CA ALA A 130 5.68 -16.21 17.35
C ALA A 130 5.94 -14.69 17.37
N ASN A 131 5.78 -14.01 16.23
CA ASN A 131 5.93 -12.55 16.14
C ASN A 131 4.81 -11.82 16.89
N LEU A 132 3.56 -12.24 16.71
CA LEU A 132 2.41 -11.68 17.46
C LEU A 132 2.59 -11.88 18.98
N ALA A 133 2.98 -13.09 19.41
CA ALA A 133 3.18 -13.39 20.83
C ALA A 133 4.30 -12.52 21.44
N TRP A 134 5.42 -12.34 20.72
CA TRP A 134 6.49 -11.47 21.15
C TRP A 134 6.04 -10.00 21.24
N MET A 135 5.29 -9.49 20.26
CA MET A 135 4.75 -8.12 20.32
C MET A 135 3.78 -7.93 21.49
N GLU A 136 2.93 -8.94 21.82
CA GLU A 136 2.06 -8.90 23.01
C GLU A 136 2.86 -8.78 24.30
N GLU A 137 3.98 -9.50 24.42
CA GLU A 137 4.90 -9.41 25.56
C GLU A 137 5.50 -8.00 25.66
N GLN A 138 5.99 -7.44 24.55
CA GLN A 138 6.56 -6.09 24.54
C GLN A 138 5.53 -5.02 24.92
N MET A 139 4.30 -5.11 24.45
CA MET A 139 3.21 -4.21 24.84
C MET A 139 2.91 -4.24 26.35
N GLY A 140 3.21 -5.34 27.03
CA GLY A 140 3.09 -5.51 28.48
C GLY A 140 4.33 -5.07 29.28
N SER A 141 5.50 -4.90 28.65
CA SER A 141 6.79 -4.68 29.33
C SER A 141 6.93 -3.29 30.00
N GLY A 142 6.12 -2.32 29.61
CA GLY A 142 6.19 -0.94 30.09
C GLY A 142 7.33 -0.10 29.50
N GLN A 143 8.20 -0.67 28.68
CA GLN A 143 9.23 0.03 27.94
C GLN A 143 8.66 0.62 26.64
N ASP A 144 9.27 1.70 26.12
CA ASP A 144 8.91 2.32 24.84
C ASP A 144 7.39 2.53 24.66
N ARG A 145 6.75 3.06 25.69
CA ARG A 145 5.29 3.11 25.85
C ARG A 145 4.57 3.72 24.65
N ALA A 146 5.14 4.77 24.05
CA ALA A 146 4.54 5.43 22.89
C ALA A 146 4.53 4.48 21.68
N TYR A 147 5.64 3.83 21.39
CA TYR A 147 5.76 2.90 20.25
C TYR A 147 4.76 1.74 20.37
N TRP A 148 4.82 1.03 21.50
CA TRP A 148 4.00 -0.16 21.72
C TRP A 148 2.52 0.15 21.89
N HIS A 149 2.18 1.36 22.36
CA HIS A 149 0.79 1.82 22.34
C HIS A 149 0.25 1.92 20.91
N GLN A 150 1.00 2.52 19.98
CA GLN A 150 0.57 2.63 18.58
C GLN A 150 0.53 1.28 17.87
N VAL A 151 1.45 0.36 18.17
CA VAL A 151 1.38 -1.04 17.69
C VAL A 151 0.08 -1.70 18.18
N ARG A 152 -0.22 -1.61 19.47
CA ARG A 152 -1.46 -2.16 20.05
C ARG A 152 -2.71 -1.59 19.38
N LEU A 153 -2.76 -0.29 19.15
CA LEU A 153 -3.91 0.37 18.52
C LEU A 153 -4.08 -0.07 17.06
N ALA A 154 -3.00 -0.26 16.31
CA ALA A 154 -3.06 -0.80 14.94
C ALA A 154 -3.60 -2.23 14.91
N LEU A 155 -3.12 -3.08 15.80
CA LEU A 155 -3.60 -4.47 15.92
C LEU A 155 -5.06 -4.56 16.37
N LEU A 156 -5.51 -3.65 17.27
CA LEU A 156 -6.92 -3.56 17.67
C LEU A 156 -7.81 -3.07 16.52
N GLN A 157 -7.34 -2.11 15.72
CA GLN A 157 -8.05 -1.67 14.51
C GLN A 157 -8.23 -2.83 13.53
N LEU A 158 -7.17 -3.60 13.30
CA LEU A 158 -7.20 -4.77 12.44
C LEU A 158 -8.14 -5.87 13.00
N GLN A 159 -8.12 -6.09 14.30
CA GLN A 159 -9.04 -7.03 14.95
C GLN A 159 -10.49 -6.61 14.81
N GLY A 160 -10.81 -5.32 15.01
CA GLY A 160 -12.15 -4.80 14.80
C GLY A 160 -12.64 -5.01 13.37
N LEU A 161 -11.76 -4.79 12.39
CA LEU A 161 -12.05 -5.02 10.97
C LEU A 161 -12.33 -6.51 10.69
N GLU A 162 -11.51 -7.43 11.21
CA GLU A 162 -11.72 -8.87 11.07
C GLU A 162 -12.98 -9.36 11.80
N ASP A 163 -13.25 -8.86 13.01
CA ASP A 163 -14.41 -9.25 13.80
C ASP A 163 -15.73 -8.80 13.16
N SER A 164 -15.80 -7.56 12.68
CA SER A 164 -16.97 -7.05 11.95
C SER A 164 -17.26 -7.89 10.70
N TYR A 165 -16.25 -8.16 9.89
CA TYR A 165 -16.38 -8.98 8.68
C TYR A 165 -16.87 -10.41 8.98
N ARG A 166 -16.53 -10.94 10.17
CA ARG A 166 -16.98 -12.26 10.63
C ARG A 166 -18.33 -12.22 11.38
N GLY A 167 -18.99 -11.07 11.43
CA GLY A 167 -20.25 -10.89 12.16
C GLY A 167 -20.09 -10.95 13.69
N ARG A 168 -18.88 -10.72 14.20
CA ARG A 168 -18.58 -10.70 15.63
C ARG A 168 -18.38 -9.25 16.07
N VAL A 169 -19.15 -8.81 17.03
CA VAL A 169 -19.01 -7.47 17.64
C VAL A 169 -18.94 -7.63 19.15
N ALA A 170 -17.79 -7.31 19.74
CA ALA A 170 -17.56 -7.41 21.18
C ALA A 170 -16.71 -6.23 21.67
N LEU A 171 -16.65 -6.01 22.96
CA LEU A 171 -15.63 -5.10 23.52
C LEU A 171 -14.24 -5.71 23.29
N PRO A 172 -13.22 -4.88 22.99
CA PRO A 172 -11.87 -5.37 22.84
C PRO A 172 -11.42 -6.04 24.14
N ALA A 173 -11.16 -7.34 24.07
CA ALA A 173 -10.59 -8.08 25.18
C ALA A 173 -9.15 -7.61 25.48
N GLY A 174 -8.65 -7.89 26.66
CA GLY A 174 -7.27 -7.55 27.03
C GLY A 174 -6.23 -8.16 26.10
N ARG A 175 -6.52 -9.35 25.57
CA ARG A 175 -5.65 -10.11 24.64
C ARG A 175 -6.13 -9.96 23.19
N LEU A 176 -5.18 -9.81 22.28
CA LEU A 176 -5.46 -9.77 20.84
C LEU A 176 -5.83 -11.17 20.30
N SER A 177 -6.76 -11.22 19.34
CA SER A 177 -7.21 -12.46 18.72
C SER A 177 -7.20 -12.31 17.19
N LEU A 178 -6.00 -12.28 16.61
CA LEU A 178 -5.80 -12.19 15.17
C LEU A 178 -5.40 -13.56 14.61
N SER A 179 -6.00 -13.94 13.48
CA SER A 179 -5.60 -15.13 12.74
C SER A 179 -4.40 -14.81 11.84
N PRO A 180 -3.30 -15.60 11.86
CA PRO A 180 -2.17 -15.40 10.94
C PRO A 180 -2.56 -15.39 9.45
N PHE A 181 -3.58 -16.16 9.07
CA PHE A 181 -4.10 -16.25 7.71
C PHE A 181 -5.51 -15.65 7.56
N GLY A 182 -5.82 -14.66 8.41
CA GLY A 182 -6.98 -13.81 8.32
C GLY A 182 -6.63 -12.46 7.69
N PHE A 183 -7.17 -11.40 8.25
CA PHE A 183 -6.91 -10.03 7.80
C PHE A 183 -5.45 -9.59 7.97
N LEU A 184 -4.69 -10.25 8.86
CA LEU A 184 -3.24 -10.03 8.96
C LEU A 184 -2.55 -10.32 7.63
N LEU A 185 -2.97 -11.36 6.89
CA LEU A 185 -2.38 -11.70 5.59
C LEU A 185 -2.50 -10.56 4.57
N LEU A 186 -3.60 -9.80 4.59
CA LEU A 186 -3.79 -8.64 3.71
C LEU A 186 -2.85 -7.48 4.03
N GLN A 187 -2.30 -7.43 5.26
CA GLN A 187 -1.34 -6.40 5.64
C GLN A 187 0.10 -6.73 5.19
N LEU A 188 0.38 -7.98 4.85
CA LEU A 188 1.75 -8.46 4.65
C LEU A 188 2.25 -8.33 3.20
N GLY A 189 1.58 -7.59 2.32
CA GLY A 189 1.86 -7.59 0.88
C GLY A 189 3.35 -7.49 0.52
N GLY A 190 4.06 -6.51 1.03
CA GLY A 190 5.50 -6.31 0.84
C GLY A 190 6.36 -7.31 1.63
N ASP A 191 6.06 -7.50 2.92
CA ASP A 191 6.81 -8.44 3.78
C ASP A 191 6.78 -9.88 3.24
N LEU A 192 5.64 -10.30 2.63
CA LEU A 192 5.50 -11.65 2.08
C LEU A 192 6.47 -11.96 0.95
N GLU A 193 6.89 -10.96 0.17
CA GLU A 193 7.84 -11.19 -0.93
C GLU A 193 9.15 -11.78 -0.41
N ASP A 194 9.65 -11.23 0.70
CA ASP A 194 10.88 -11.68 1.34
C ASP A 194 10.65 -12.93 2.20
N LEU A 195 9.52 -13.04 2.89
CA LEU A 195 9.16 -14.24 3.65
C LEU A 195 8.98 -15.47 2.74
N GLU A 196 8.49 -15.30 1.52
CA GLU A 196 8.42 -16.35 0.52
C GLU A 196 9.81 -16.88 0.14
N ALA A 197 10.76 -15.99 -0.10
CA ALA A 197 12.14 -16.35 -0.40
C ALA A 197 12.82 -17.03 0.81
N ALA A 198 12.69 -16.43 2.00
CA ALA A 198 13.30 -16.94 3.24
C ALA A 198 12.78 -18.32 3.64
N PHE A 199 11.51 -18.63 3.37
CA PHE A 199 10.91 -19.92 3.72
C PHE A 199 10.82 -20.91 2.55
N ASN A 200 11.51 -20.61 1.43
CA ASN A 200 11.62 -21.47 0.25
C ASN A 200 10.26 -21.82 -0.36
N ARG A 201 9.47 -20.80 -0.71
CA ARG A 201 8.26 -21.00 -1.49
C ARG A 201 8.62 -21.41 -2.92
N SER A 202 8.03 -22.50 -3.42
CA SER A 202 8.35 -23.06 -4.74
C SER A 202 8.06 -22.12 -5.92
N VAL A 203 7.10 -21.22 -5.77
CA VAL A 203 6.75 -20.21 -6.80
C VAL A 203 6.66 -18.85 -6.11
N PRO A 204 7.68 -18.01 -6.19
CA PRO A 204 7.68 -16.67 -5.59
C PRO A 204 6.70 -15.75 -6.34
N ARG A 205 6.09 -14.82 -5.61
CA ARG A 205 5.20 -13.80 -6.20
C ARG A 205 5.97 -12.81 -7.07
N ARG A 206 7.18 -12.47 -6.65
CA ARG A 206 8.01 -11.46 -7.31
C ARG A 206 9.13 -12.11 -8.11
N PRO A 207 9.12 -11.99 -9.44
CA PRO A 207 10.24 -12.46 -10.25
C PRO A 207 11.45 -11.51 -10.15
N LEU A 208 12.65 -12.06 -10.29
CA LEU A 208 13.90 -11.30 -10.31
C LEU A 208 13.82 -10.10 -11.26
N GLY A 209 14.20 -8.93 -10.76
CA GLY A 209 14.22 -7.66 -11.49
C GLY A 209 12.86 -6.96 -11.55
N SER A 210 11.82 -7.49 -10.89
CA SER A 210 10.51 -6.81 -10.84
C SER A 210 10.63 -5.48 -10.11
N GLY A 211 10.37 -4.37 -10.81
CA GLY A 211 10.17 -3.06 -10.20
C GLY A 211 8.84 -3.03 -9.45
N SER A 212 8.76 -2.20 -8.40
CA SER A 212 7.54 -2.07 -7.60
C SER A 212 6.91 -0.68 -7.72
N CYS A 213 7.70 0.36 -7.94
CA CYS A 213 7.19 1.74 -7.94
C CYS A 213 8.07 2.67 -8.77
N SER A 214 7.50 3.83 -9.14
CA SER A 214 8.24 4.99 -9.61
C SER A 214 7.89 6.19 -8.75
N ALA A 215 8.90 6.96 -8.32
CA ALA A 215 8.70 8.15 -7.52
C ALA A 215 9.49 9.34 -8.08
N LEU A 216 8.92 10.54 -7.97
CA LEU A 216 9.61 11.77 -8.35
C LEU A 216 9.25 12.91 -7.39
N LEU A 217 10.27 13.49 -6.80
CA LEU A 217 10.20 14.75 -6.06
C LEU A 217 10.72 15.85 -6.97
N LYS A 218 9.89 16.84 -7.31
CA LYS A 218 10.25 17.89 -8.25
C LYS A 218 10.07 19.27 -7.66
N LEU A 219 11.20 19.94 -7.37
CA LEU A 219 11.21 21.35 -7.06
C LEU A 219 11.05 22.15 -8.37
N LEU A 220 9.98 22.93 -8.46
CA LEU A 220 9.71 23.73 -9.66
C LEU A 220 10.61 24.95 -9.77
N PRO A 221 10.91 25.45 -11.00
CA PRO A 221 11.73 26.65 -11.22
C PRO A 221 11.27 27.84 -10.36
N GLY A 222 12.23 28.57 -9.81
CA GLY A 222 11.97 29.66 -8.88
C GLY A 222 11.44 29.20 -7.52
N HIS A 223 11.56 27.91 -7.20
CA HIS A 223 11.07 27.28 -5.95
C HIS A 223 9.59 27.59 -5.67
N ARG A 224 8.79 27.79 -6.73
CA ARG A 224 7.39 28.20 -6.59
C ARG A 224 6.48 27.12 -6.02
N ASP A 225 6.85 25.84 -6.20
CA ASP A 225 6.18 24.69 -5.62
C ASP A 225 7.14 23.50 -5.54
N LEU A 226 6.80 22.52 -4.70
CA LEU A 226 7.45 21.21 -4.63
C LEU A 226 6.39 20.15 -4.86
N LEU A 227 6.52 19.42 -5.98
CA LEU A 227 5.63 18.33 -6.33
C LEU A 227 6.19 17.01 -5.83
N VAL A 228 5.30 16.18 -5.29
CA VAL A 228 5.58 14.81 -4.85
C VAL A 228 4.68 13.87 -5.64
N ALA A 229 5.27 12.91 -6.33
CA ALA A 229 4.54 11.97 -7.19
C ALA A 229 5.00 10.53 -6.97
N HIS A 230 4.04 9.61 -7.07
CA HIS A 230 4.25 8.18 -6.93
C HIS A 230 3.37 7.42 -7.93
N ASP A 231 3.92 6.35 -8.52
CA ASP A 231 3.23 5.39 -9.39
C ASP A 231 3.52 3.98 -8.85
N THR A 232 2.48 3.32 -8.35
CA THR A 232 2.58 1.95 -7.83
C THR A 232 2.62 0.95 -8.97
N TRP A 233 3.60 0.06 -8.97
CA TRP A 233 3.62 -1.11 -9.84
C TRP A 233 3.19 -2.34 -9.06
N ALA A 234 2.15 -3.01 -9.56
CA ALA A 234 1.57 -4.15 -8.88
C ALA A 234 0.93 -5.15 -9.87
N PRO A 235 0.63 -6.39 -9.44
CA PRO A 235 -0.23 -7.28 -10.21
C PRO A 235 -1.61 -6.65 -10.46
N TYR A 236 -2.12 -6.77 -11.68
CA TYR A 236 -3.39 -6.15 -12.07
C TYR A 236 -4.61 -6.67 -11.29
N GLN A 237 -4.50 -7.85 -10.68
CA GLN A 237 -5.53 -8.39 -9.78
C GLN A 237 -5.77 -7.52 -8.53
N SER A 238 -4.80 -6.66 -8.16
CA SER A 238 -4.90 -5.77 -7.01
C SER A 238 -5.52 -4.40 -7.32
N MET A 239 -6.06 -4.18 -8.52
CA MET A 239 -6.55 -2.87 -8.94
C MET A 239 -7.90 -2.44 -8.34
N LEU A 240 -8.48 -3.17 -7.38
CA LEU A 240 -9.53 -2.61 -6.51
C LEU A 240 -8.88 -1.65 -5.51
N ARG A 241 -8.98 -0.34 -5.78
CA ARG A 241 -8.20 0.69 -5.10
C ARG A 241 -9.09 1.66 -4.34
N LEU A 242 -8.61 2.08 -3.18
CA LEU A 242 -9.26 3.12 -2.38
C LEU A 242 -8.27 4.25 -2.10
N VAL A 243 -8.79 5.49 -2.09
CA VAL A 243 -8.13 6.58 -1.36
C VAL A 243 -8.82 6.67 0.00
N LYS A 244 -8.06 6.53 1.06
CA LYS A 244 -8.57 6.53 2.44
C LYS A 244 -8.15 7.80 3.17
N LYS A 245 -9.07 8.33 3.98
CA LYS A 245 -8.79 9.36 4.96
C LYS A 245 -9.14 8.83 6.34
N TYR A 246 -8.13 8.71 7.19
CA TYR A 246 -8.32 8.37 8.60
C TYR A 246 -8.19 9.61 9.47
N THR A 247 -9.14 9.80 10.37
CA THR A 247 -9.10 10.81 11.44
C THR A 247 -9.16 10.08 12.78
N LEU A 248 -8.00 9.74 13.32
CA LEU A 248 -7.83 8.91 14.50
C LEU A 248 -7.06 9.71 15.59
N PRO A 249 -7.76 10.43 16.45
CA PRO A 249 -7.18 11.37 17.41
C PRO A 249 -6.61 10.66 18.65
N PHE A 250 -5.81 9.62 18.45
CA PHE A 250 -5.18 8.84 19.51
C PHE A 250 -4.20 9.68 20.34
N ARG A 251 -3.97 9.25 21.59
CA ARG A 251 -2.88 9.75 22.40
C ARG A 251 -1.57 9.10 22.01
N ALA A 252 -0.46 9.82 22.21
CA ALA A 252 0.86 9.27 21.93
C ALA A 252 1.18 8.07 22.84
N GLU A 253 0.78 8.16 24.11
CA GLU A 253 1.00 7.13 25.14
C GLU A 253 -0.29 6.77 25.89
N PRO A 254 -0.37 5.57 26.48
CA PRO A 254 -1.50 5.17 27.30
C PRO A 254 -1.67 6.13 28.48
N GLY A 255 -2.88 6.68 28.64
CA GLY A 255 -3.18 7.62 29.73
C GLY A 255 -2.56 9.01 29.60
N GLY A 256 -1.78 9.27 28.56
CA GLY A 256 -1.21 10.58 28.27
C GLY A 256 -2.27 11.59 27.81
N THR A 257 -1.89 12.88 27.73
CA THR A 257 -2.74 13.96 27.21
C THR A 257 -2.35 14.40 25.80
N THR A 258 -1.10 14.17 25.41
CA THR A 258 -0.56 14.56 24.11
C THR A 258 -1.11 13.66 23.01
N ARG A 259 -1.69 14.26 21.97
CA ARG A 259 -2.16 13.54 20.79
C ARG A 259 -1.02 13.28 19.83
N ILE A 260 -1.16 12.20 19.03
CA ILE A 260 -0.25 11.90 17.93
C ILE A 260 -0.28 13.02 16.88
N PRO A 261 0.88 13.44 16.32
CA PRO A 261 0.94 14.45 15.26
C PRO A 261 0.28 13.98 13.96
N GLY A 262 0.40 12.70 13.61
CA GLY A 262 -0.21 12.06 12.44
C GLY A 262 -1.64 11.56 12.68
N SER A 263 -2.48 12.36 13.33
CA SER A 263 -3.87 11.98 13.65
C SER A 263 -4.81 11.97 12.44
N ILE A 264 -4.48 12.72 11.38
CA ILE A 264 -5.15 12.66 10.09
C ILE A 264 -4.15 12.13 9.07
N GLN A 265 -4.56 11.13 8.31
CA GLN A 265 -3.74 10.50 7.28
C GLN A 265 -4.59 10.27 6.04
N VAL A 266 -4.09 10.73 4.88
CA VAL A 266 -4.67 10.41 3.58
C VAL A 266 -3.67 9.57 2.79
N PHE A 267 -4.14 8.45 2.25
CA PHE A 267 -3.28 7.48 1.59
C PHE A 267 -4.05 6.62 0.58
N SER A 268 -3.36 6.13 -0.43
CA SER A 268 -3.88 5.09 -1.33
C SER A 268 -3.76 3.71 -0.69
N SER A 269 -4.75 2.84 -0.88
CA SER A 269 -4.82 1.55 -0.19
C SER A 269 -5.71 0.55 -0.91
N TYR A 270 -5.95 -0.56 -0.25
CA TYR A 270 -6.75 -1.69 -0.72
C TYR A 270 -7.88 -2.02 0.27
N PRO A 271 -8.95 -2.72 -0.17
CA PRO A 271 -9.98 -3.22 0.74
C PRO A 271 -9.39 -4.18 1.79
N GLY A 272 -9.73 -3.97 3.05
CA GLY A 272 -9.25 -4.82 4.15
C GLY A 272 -7.83 -4.51 4.64
N THR A 273 -7.14 -3.54 4.06
CA THR A 273 -5.79 -3.11 4.43
C THR A 273 -5.85 -1.79 5.18
N ILE A 274 -5.28 -1.68 6.39
CA ILE A 274 -5.38 -0.49 7.26
C ILE A 274 -4.21 0.49 7.12
N PHE A 275 -3.36 0.30 6.13
CA PHE A 275 -2.20 1.15 5.79
C PHE A 275 -2.12 1.32 4.27
N SER A 276 -1.16 2.08 3.77
CA SER A 276 -0.89 2.15 2.35
C SER A 276 0.05 1.02 1.94
N GLY A 277 -0.49 -0.02 1.32
CA GLY A 277 0.35 -1.03 0.66
C GLY A 277 1.02 -0.52 -0.63
N ASP A 278 0.80 0.76 -0.96
CA ASP A 278 1.44 1.51 -2.06
C ASP A 278 2.53 2.44 -1.54
N ASP A 279 2.58 2.62 -0.24
CA ASP A 279 3.52 3.50 0.46
C ASP A 279 3.50 4.96 -0.03
N PHE A 280 2.29 5.54 -0.01
CA PHE A 280 2.07 6.96 -0.28
C PHE A 280 1.10 7.57 0.74
N TYR A 281 1.57 8.55 1.52
CA TYR A 281 0.82 9.18 2.60
C TYR A 281 0.94 10.69 2.61
N ILE A 282 -0.16 11.38 2.93
CA ILE A 282 -0.21 12.79 3.31
C ILE A 282 -0.66 12.86 4.77
N LEU A 283 0.17 13.41 5.65
CA LEU A 283 0.00 13.35 7.10
C LEU A 283 -0.28 14.73 7.71
N SER A 284 -1.12 14.78 8.75
CA SER A 284 -1.39 16.03 9.50
C SER A 284 -0.17 16.59 10.22
N SER A 285 0.90 15.80 10.38
CA SER A 285 2.19 16.29 10.86
C SER A 285 2.91 17.21 9.86
N GLY A 286 2.35 17.41 8.64
CA GLY A 286 2.94 18.16 7.54
C GLY A 286 3.94 17.38 6.71
N LEU A 287 4.04 16.08 6.94
CA LEU A 287 4.88 15.16 6.17
C LEU A 287 4.10 14.56 4.99
N VAL A 288 4.80 14.35 3.89
CA VAL A 288 4.40 13.40 2.83
C VAL A 288 5.44 12.29 2.82
N ALA A 289 4.97 11.05 3.00
CA ALA A 289 5.82 9.87 3.01
C ALA A 289 5.55 9.02 1.78
N LEU A 290 6.60 8.58 1.11
CA LEU A 290 6.53 7.65 -0.02
C LEU A 290 7.79 6.80 -0.09
N GLU A 291 7.70 5.65 -0.78
CA GLU A 291 8.84 4.77 -0.94
C GLU A 291 8.98 4.22 -2.37
N THR A 292 10.13 3.62 -2.62
CA THR A 292 10.36 2.69 -3.72
C THR A 292 11.17 1.50 -3.21
N THR A 293 10.78 0.28 -3.60
CA THR A 293 11.36 -0.95 -3.05
C THR A 293 12.77 -1.18 -3.58
N ILE A 294 13.72 -1.42 -2.67
CA ILE A 294 15.09 -1.84 -2.99
C ILE A 294 15.12 -3.34 -3.25
N GLY A 295 14.43 -4.11 -2.42
CA GLY A 295 14.45 -5.57 -2.42
C GLY A 295 15.75 -6.15 -1.84
N ASN A 296 15.79 -7.48 -1.71
CA ASN A 296 16.97 -8.22 -1.28
C ASN A 296 17.07 -9.53 -2.06
N SER A 297 18.15 -9.71 -2.82
CA SER A 297 18.47 -10.95 -3.56
C SER A 297 19.56 -11.78 -2.89
N ASN A 298 20.13 -11.33 -1.77
CA ASN A 298 21.18 -12.02 -1.04
C ASN A 298 20.58 -13.01 -0.03
N GLU A 299 20.50 -14.29 -0.43
CA GLU A 299 19.93 -15.36 0.41
C GLU A 299 20.62 -15.52 1.77
N ALA A 300 21.90 -15.17 1.88
CA ALA A 300 22.62 -15.24 3.15
C ALA A 300 22.05 -14.29 4.23
N ARG A 301 21.21 -13.32 3.84
CA ARG A 301 20.57 -12.38 4.77
C ARG A 301 19.36 -12.97 5.47
N TRP A 302 18.72 -13.98 4.92
CA TRP A 302 17.55 -14.62 5.54
C TRP A 302 17.85 -15.23 6.91
N ARG A 303 19.14 -15.49 7.24
CA ARG A 303 19.55 -15.92 8.58
C ARG A 303 19.25 -14.91 9.70
N TYR A 304 19.07 -13.63 9.35
CA TYR A 304 18.76 -12.57 10.31
C TYR A 304 17.24 -12.38 10.51
N LEU A 305 16.44 -13.02 9.70
CA LEU A 305 14.98 -12.97 9.81
C LEU A 305 14.52 -13.73 11.07
N ARG A 306 14.02 -13.00 12.05
CA ARG A 306 13.59 -13.57 13.33
C ARG A 306 12.20 -13.03 13.69
N PRO A 307 11.30 -13.87 14.25
CA PRO A 307 9.99 -13.41 14.69
C PRO A 307 10.05 -12.58 15.99
N GLN A 308 11.06 -12.83 16.84
CA GLN A 308 11.31 -12.04 18.04
C GLN A 308 12.32 -10.92 17.74
N GLY A 309 12.13 -9.76 18.38
CA GLY A 309 12.99 -8.59 18.20
C GLY A 309 12.70 -7.80 16.92
N SER A 310 11.63 -8.13 16.19
CA SER A 310 11.25 -7.46 14.96
C SER A 310 9.77 -7.12 14.88
N VAL A 311 9.45 -6.01 14.23
CA VAL A 311 8.12 -5.58 13.86
C VAL A 311 8.07 -5.48 12.35
N LEU A 312 7.09 -6.12 11.72
CA LEU A 312 6.93 -6.13 10.27
C LEU A 312 6.68 -4.71 9.72
N GLU A 313 7.04 -4.48 8.48
CA GLU A 313 7.13 -3.15 7.90
C GLU A 313 5.83 -2.36 8.03
N TRP A 314 4.68 -2.95 7.71
CA TRP A 314 3.38 -2.28 7.76
C TRP A 314 3.05 -1.67 9.13
N LEU A 315 3.44 -2.32 10.23
CA LEU A 315 3.26 -1.78 11.58
C LEU A 315 4.25 -0.65 11.88
N ARG A 316 5.53 -0.81 11.50
CA ARG A 316 6.55 0.23 11.69
C ARG A 316 6.17 1.51 10.96
N ASN A 317 5.63 1.38 9.75
CA ASN A 317 5.09 2.46 8.93
C ASN A 317 3.95 3.19 9.66
N ILE A 318 2.92 2.47 10.12
CA ILE A 318 1.81 3.06 10.89
C ILE A 318 2.32 3.82 12.12
N VAL A 319 3.25 3.23 12.88
CA VAL A 319 3.77 3.83 14.11
C VAL A 319 4.56 5.11 13.81
N ALA A 320 5.45 5.08 12.80
CA ALA A 320 6.21 6.25 12.39
C ALA A 320 5.31 7.38 11.87
N ASN A 321 4.33 7.06 11.03
CA ASN A 321 3.35 8.02 10.52
C ASN A 321 2.52 8.68 11.62
N ARG A 322 2.18 7.94 12.68
CA ARG A 322 1.41 8.45 13.83
C ARG A 322 2.24 9.36 14.73
N LEU A 323 3.49 8.99 15.03
CA LEU A 323 4.28 9.63 16.09
C LEU A 323 5.21 10.74 15.58
N ALA A 324 5.69 10.70 14.33
CA ALA A 324 6.73 11.60 13.84
C ALA A 324 6.23 13.01 13.53
N ARG A 325 7.05 14.03 13.89
CA ARG A 325 6.87 15.45 13.56
C ARG A 325 7.79 15.94 12.46
N SER A 326 8.84 15.18 12.15
CA SER A 326 9.83 15.51 11.11
C SER A 326 10.30 14.25 10.39
N GLY A 327 10.93 14.41 9.23
CA GLY A 327 11.49 13.27 8.50
C GLY A 327 12.56 12.51 9.31
N ALA A 328 13.42 13.22 10.03
CA ALA A 328 14.44 12.61 10.88
C ALA A 328 13.83 11.82 12.05
N GLU A 329 12.78 12.34 12.69
CA GLU A 329 12.05 11.62 13.75
C GLU A 329 11.34 10.39 13.18
N TRP A 330 10.74 10.51 12.00
CA TRP A 330 10.13 9.38 11.30
C TRP A 330 11.15 8.25 11.05
N ALA A 331 12.31 8.59 10.50
CA ALA A 331 13.38 7.63 10.25
C ALA A 331 13.86 6.96 11.56
N SER A 332 14.02 7.74 12.64
CA SER A 332 14.42 7.23 13.96
C SER A 332 13.39 6.26 14.56
N ILE A 333 12.09 6.50 14.35
CA ILE A 333 11.03 5.61 14.84
C ILE A 333 10.95 4.36 13.96
N PHE A 334 10.98 4.53 12.64
CA PHE A 334 10.79 3.46 11.67
C PHE A 334 11.92 2.41 11.68
N GLN A 335 13.16 2.82 11.93
CA GLN A 335 14.30 1.88 11.98
C GLN A 335 14.24 0.90 13.16
N ARG A 336 13.43 1.20 14.20
CA ARG A 336 13.32 0.33 15.38
C ARG A 336 12.69 -1.00 15.02
N PHE A 337 13.22 -2.07 15.60
CA PHE A 337 12.70 -3.43 15.40
C PHE A 337 12.60 -3.85 13.93
N ASN A 338 13.55 -3.41 13.10
CA ASN A 338 13.54 -3.69 11.66
C ASN A 338 13.45 -5.21 11.41
N SER A 339 12.41 -5.63 10.68
CA SER A 339 12.13 -7.03 10.35
C SER A 339 13.13 -7.63 9.35
N GLY A 340 13.80 -6.80 8.56
CA GLY A 340 14.63 -7.26 7.46
C GLY A 340 13.84 -7.68 6.22
N THR A 341 12.53 -7.50 6.24
CA THR A 341 11.59 -7.73 5.15
C THR A 341 11.12 -6.40 4.58
N TYR A 342 10.73 -6.39 3.31
CA TYR A 342 10.25 -5.23 2.56
C TYR A 342 11.21 -4.04 2.70
N ASN A 343 12.44 -4.25 2.20
CA ASN A 343 13.50 -3.25 2.30
C ASN A 343 13.32 -2.18 1.23
N ASN A 344 13.13 -0.94 1.67
CA ASN A 344 12.71 0.19 0.86
C ASN A 344 13.65 1.39 1.00
N GLN A 345 13.61 2.26 -0.04
CA GLN A 345 14.10 3.63 0.04
C GLN A 345 12.89 4.53 0.35
N TRP A 346 12.78 5.00 1.59
CA TRP A 346 11.77 5.94 2.02
C TRP A 346 12.20 7.37 1.76
N MET A 347 11.27 8.19 1.28
CA MET A 347 11.43 9.62 1.06
C MET A 347 10.38 10.38 1.87
N LEU A 348 10.82 11.21 2.82
CA LEU A 348 9.97 12.01 3.70
C LEU A 348 10.13 13.47 3.32
N VAL A 349 9.07 14.05 2.75
CA VAL A 349 9.03 15.49 2.44
C VAL A 349 8.32 16.21 3.58
N ASP A 350 9.04 17.11 4.25
CA ASP A 350 8.49 17.97 5.31
C ASP A 350 8.07 19.32 4.76
N TYR A 351 6.81 19.47 4.42
CA TYR A 351 6.29 20.72 3.86
C TYR A 351 6.29 21.91 4.83
N LYS A 352 6.52 21.69 6.13
CA LYS A 352 6.75 22.79 7.09
C LYS A 352 8.09 23.50 6.84
N ALA A 353 9.04 22.76 6.26
CA ALA A 353 10.35 23.29 5.85
C ALA A 353 10.36 23.87 4.42
N PHE A 354 9.23 23.91 3.75
CA PHE A 354 9.09 24.49 2.41
C PHE A 354 8.37 25.83 2.44
N SER A 355 8.93 26.81 1.77
CA SER A 355 8.30 28.12 1.56
C SER A 355 8.40 28.49 0.08
N PRO A 356 7.27 28.60 -0.64
CA PRO A 356 7.28 28.97 -2.05
C PRO A 356 8.06 30.26 -2.33
N GLY A 357 8.88 30.25 -3.39
CA GLY A 357 9.68 31.40 -3.81
C GLY A 357 10.95 31.67 -2.99
N ARG A 358 11.22 30.93 -1.93
CA ARG A 358 12.45 31.11 -1.13
C ARG A 358 13.65 30.50 -1.87
N ALA A 359 14.77 31.23 -1.89
CA ALA A 359 15.94 30.91 -2.72
C ALA A 359 16.65 29.60 -2.38
N ALA A 360 16.56 29.10 -1.13
CA ALA A 360 17.19 27.85 -0.74
C ALA A 360 16.21 26.96 0.04
N PRO A 361 16.17 25.64 -0.25
CA PRO A 361 15.48 24.68 0.58
C PRO A 361 16.01 24.71 2.02
N GLN A 362 15.12 24.57 3.00
CA GLN A 362 15.51 24.48 4.41
C GLN A 362 16.06 23.09 4.71
N GLN A 363 16.97 23.01 5.66
CA GLN A 363 17.43 21.73 6.21
C GLN A 363 16.22 20.96 6.75
N GLY A 364 16.18 19.64 6.45
CA GLY A 364 15.08 18.77 6.88
C GLY A 364 13.87 18.76 5.93
N LEU A 365 13.89 19.51 4.81
CA LEU A 365 12.84 19.46 3.80
C LEU A 365 12.67 18.05 3.22
N LEU A 366 13.77 17.36 2.97
CA LEU A 366 13.78 15.98 2.48
C LEU A 366 14.66 15.13 3.42
N THR A 367 14.11 14.01 3.83
CA THR A 367 14.85 12.92 4.50
C THR A 367 14.70 11.67 3.66
N VAL A 368 15.82 11.03 3.33
CA VAL A 368 15.84 9.74 2.64
C VAL A 368 16.35 8.69 3.63
N LEU A 369 15.62 7.59 3.76
CA LEU A 369 16.00 6.44 4.57
C LEU A 369 16.01 5.20 3.70
N GLU A 370 17.18 4.62 3.53
CA GLU A 370 17.33 3.28 2.97
C GLU A 370 17.55 2.28 4.09
N GLN A 371 16.96 1.10 3.97
CA GLN A 371 17.06 0.10 5.03
C GLN A 371 17.42 -1.27 4.48
N ILE A 372 18.46 -1.84 5.07
CA ILE A 372 18.72 -3.28 5.14
C ILE A 372 19.30 -3.54 6.54
N PRO A 373 18.82 -4.54 7.29
CA PRO A 373 19.33 -4.81 8.62
C PRO A 373 20.83 -5.07 8.63
N TYR A 374 21.54 -4.44 9.57
CA TYR A 374 22.96 -4.70 9.91
C TYR A 374 24.02 -4.28 8.88
N PHE A 375 23.73 -3.38 7.89
CA PHE A 375 24.71 -2.97 6.89
C PHE A 375 24.63 -1.50 6.50
N GLU A 376 25.81 -0.90 6.29
CA GLU A 376 25.97 0.48 5.84
C GLU A 376 25.97 0.59 4.29
N GLU A 377 26.45 -0.45 3.58
CA GLU A 377 26.46 -0.49 2.10
C GLU A 377 25.30 -1.33 1.55
N ILE A 378 24.17 -0.71 1.34
CA ILE A 378 22.91 -1.35 0.95
C ILE A 378 23.03 -2.03 -0.42
N PHE A 379 23.65 -1.39 -1.41
CA PHE A 379 23.73 -1.90 -2.77
C PHE A 379 24.47 -3.24 -2.86
N ASN A 380 25.60 -3.36 -2.18
CA ASN A 380 26.36 -4.61 -2.11
C ASN A 380 25.68 -5.64 -1.21
N ALA A 381 25.22 -5.21 -0.05
CA ALA A 381 24.55 -6.08 0.94
C ALA A 381 23.29 -6.74 0.41
N SER A 382 22.52 -6.08 -0.47
CA SER A 382 21.29 -6.61 -1.10
C SER A 382 21.55 -7.60 -2.22
N GLY A 383 22.80 -7.80 -2.67
CA GLY A 383 23.16 -8.64 -3.82
C GLY A 383 23.00 -7.92 -5.17
N ASN A 384 22.69 -6.63 -5.20
CA ASN A 384 22.55 -5.89 -6.47
C ASN A 384 23.85 -5.81 -7.27
N LEU A 385 25.00 -5.81 -6.62
CA LEU A 385 26.30 -5.83 -7.31
C LEU A 385 26.47 -7.08 -8.21
N GLU A 386 26.07 -8.26 -7.72
CA GLU A 386 26.10 -9.50 -8.50
C GLU A 386 25.13 -9.44 -9.69
N LEU A 387 23.97 -8.81 -9.51
CA LEU A 387 22.98 -8.61 -10.58
C LEU A 387 23.52 -7.67 -11.67
N VAL A 388 24.25 -6.61 -11.28
CA VAL A 388 24.92 -5.71 -12.24
C VAL A 388 26.00 -6.46 -13.03
N GLN A 389 26.81 -7.28 -12.36
CA GLN A 389 27.83 -8.09 -13.03
C GLN A 389 27.21 -9.07 -14.03
N LYS A 390 26.05 -9.64 -13.73
CA LYS A 390 25.38 -10.64 -14.57
C LYS A 390 24.53 -10.03 -15.69
N TYR A 391 23.81 -8.95 -15.41
CA TYR A 391 22.78 -8.40 -16.30
C TYR A 391 23.06 -6.96 -16.75
N GLY A 392 24.15 -6.34 -16.25
CA GLY A 392 24.58 -5.00 -16.65
C GLY A 392 23.78 -3.85 -16.04
N ASP A 393 23.78 -2.74 -16.75
CA ASP A 393 23.32 -1.43 -16.29
C ASP A 393 21.82 -1.38 -15.86
N TRP A 394 21.02 -2.35 -16.23
CA TRP A 394 19.61 -2.40 -15.84
C TRP A 394 19.42 -2.44 -14.31
N PHE A 395 20.35 -3.02 -13.57
CA PHE A 395 20.33 -3.10 -12.11
C PHE A 395 21.10 -1.97 -11.42
N THR A 396 21.61 -0.98 -12.16
CA THR A 396 22.25 0.21 -11.56
C THR A 396 21.22 1.27 -11.20
N TYR A 397 21.58 2.17 -10.29
CA TYR A 397 20.72 3.25 -9.85
C TYR A 397 20.48 4.30 -10.96
N ASP A 398 21.54 4.76 -11.61
CA ASP A 398 21.53 5.88 -12.56
C ASP A 398 21.44 5.47 -14.04
N LYS A 399 21.86 4.26 -14.37
CA LYS A 399 21.86 3.77 -15.76
C LYS A 399 20.67 2.88 -16.12
N ASN A 400 19.82 2.57 -15.14
CA ASN A 400 18.54 1.90 -15.39
C ASN A 400 17.71 2.71 -16.40
N PRO A 401 17.05 2.10 -17.39
CA PRO A 401 16.25 2.79 -18.40
C PRO A 401 15.28 3.80 -17.80
N ARG A 402 14.54 3.44 -16.75
CA ARG A 402 13.58 4.31 -16.07
C ARG A 402 14.27 5.53 -15.43
N ALA A 403 15.40 5.34 -14.77
CA ALA A 403 16.16 6.45 -14.18
C ALA A 403 16.64 7.45 -15.25
N GLN A 404 17.12 6.94 -16.40
CA GLN A 404 17.53 7.76 -17.53
C GLN A 404 16.36 8.52 -18.16
N ILE A 405 15.17 7.88 -18.30
CA ILE A 405 13.95 8.53 -18.79
C ILE A 405 13.52 9.65 -17.82
N PHE A 406 13.58 9.42 -16.51
CA PHE A 406 13.34 10.46 -15.51
C PHE A 406 14.35 11.62 -15.64
N CYS A 407 15.64 11.33 -15.71
CA CYS A 407 16.69 12.33 -15.85
C CYS A 407 16.45 13.21 -17.07
N ARG A 408 16.14 12.63 -18.21
CA ARG A 408 15.87 13.33 -19.47
C ARG A 408 14.59 14.17 -19.42
N ASN A 409 13.48 13.60 -18.92
CA ASN A 409 12.14 14.16 -19.11
C ASN A 409 11.66 15.03 -17.91
N GLN A 410 12.31 14.97 -16.74
CA GLN A 410 11.90 15.74 -15.57
C GLN A 410 11.92 17.26 -15.80
N THR A 411 12.68 17.73 -16.78
CA THR A 411 12.72 19.16 -17.16
C THR A 411 11.41 19.66 -17.77
N GLN A 412 10.57 18.76 -18.28
CA GLN A 412 9.24 19.07 -18.85
C GLN A 412 8.18 19.25 -17.76
N VAL A 413 8.50 18.96 -16.51
CA VAL A 413 7.58 19.13 -15.37
C VAL A 413 7.62 20.56 -14.87
N HIS A 414 6.49 21.24 -15.00
CA HIS A 414 6.32 22.65 -14.60
C HIS A 414 5.03 22.89 -13.80
N ASP A 415 4.15 21.89 -13.69
CA ASP A 415 2.90 21.90 -12.91
C ASP A 415 2.46 20.45 -12.57
N VAL A 416 1.34 20.33 -11.86
CA VAL A 416 0.76 19.04 -11.47
C VAL A 416 0.37 18.20 -12.69
N ASP A 417 -0.20 18.81 -13.71
CA ASP A 417 -0.69 18.07 -14.89
C ASP A 417 0.47 17.49 -15.72
N SER A 418 1.57 18.25 -15.88
CA SER A 418 2.80 17.76 -16.53
C SER A 418 3.49 16.69 -15.70
N MET A 419 3.42 16.76 -14.35
CA MET A 419 3.89 15.70 -13.47
C MET A 419 3.09 14.40 -13.66
N VAL A 420 1.75 14.50 -13.70
CA VAL A 420 0.89 13.33 -13.97
C VAL A 420 1.21 12.71 -15.34
N ARG A 421 1.38 13.53 -16.38
CA ARG A 421 1.75 13.01 -17.71
C ARG A 421 3.09 12.29 -17.69
N LEU A 422 4.10 12.83 -17.01
CA LEU A 422 5.40 12.18 -16.90
C LEU A 422 5.30 10.86 -16.15
N MET A 423 4.66 10.85 -14.99
CA MET A 423 4.53 9.65 -14.16
C MET A 423 3.76 8.53 -14.87
N ARG A 424 2.87 8.86 -15.78
CA ARG A 424 2.09 7.89 -16.57
C ARG A 424 2.69 7.58 -17.95
N SER A 425 3.88 8.08 -18.26
CA SER A 425 4.46 7.88 -19.59
C SER A 425 4.97 6.44 -19.79
N ASN A 426 4.62 5.88 -20.96
CA ASN A 426 5.17 4.62 -21.46
C ASN A 426 5.15 4.62 -23.00
N ASN A 427 6.12 5.26 -23.60
CA ASN A 427 6.28 5.28 -25.06
C ASN A 427 7.35 4.26 -25.51
N TYR A 428 7.29 3.03 -24.99
CA TYR A 428 8.38 2.05 -25.12
C TYR A 428 8.75 1.71 -26.55
N LEU A 429 7.79 1.73 -27.49
CA LEU A 429 8.07 1.40 -28.90
C LEU A 429 8.87 2.49 -29.63
N GLN A 430 8.86 3.73 -29.16
CA GLN A 430 9.50 4.88 -29.77
C GLN A 430 10.71 5.39 -28.96
N ASP A 431 10.79 5.04 -27.68
CA ASP A 431 11.84 5.53 -26.80
C ASP A 431 13.11 4.66 -26.90
N PRO A 432 14.23 5.19 -27.39
CA PRO A 432 15.48 4.42 -27.46
C PRO A 432 15.99 3.96 -26.08
N LEU A 433 15.59 4.61 -24.98
CA LEU A 433 15.93 4.18 -23.62
C LEU A 433 15.12 2.95 -23.18
N SER A 434 14.03 2.62 -23.86
CA SER A 434 13.24 1.42 -23.59
C SER A 434 13.80 0.16 -24.28
N LEU A 435 14.90 0.29 -25.02
CA LEU A 435 15.58 -0.86 -25.61
C LEU A 435 16.17 -1.77 -24.51
N CYS A 436 15.97 -3.06 -24.68
CA CYS A 436 16.46 -4.10 -23.80
C CYS A 436 17.57 -4.90 -24.51
N ARG A 437 18.78 -4.83 -23.99
CA ARG A 437 19.87 -5.66 -24.49
C ARG A 437 19.61 -7.14 -24.21
N GLY A 438 19.56 -7.94 -25.27
CA GLY A 438 19.29 -9.38 -25.16
C GLY A 438 17.81 -9.74 -25.15
N CYS A 439 16.92 -8.78 -25.43
CA CYS A 439 15.51 -9.05 -25.69
C CYS A 439 15.25 -9.23 -27.20
N ASP A 440 14.27 -10.09 -27.51
CA ASP A 440 13.66 -10.19 -28.82
C ASP A 440 12.13 -10.28 -28.63
N PRO A 441 11.36 -9.27 -29.07
CA PRO A 441 11.75 -8.01 -29.69
C PRO A 441 12.56 -7.10 -28.74
N PRO A 442 13.32 -6.13 -29.30
CA PRO A 442 14.29 -5.35 -28.52
C PRO A 442 13.67 -4.27 -27.62
N HIS A 443 12.46 -3.79 -27.90
CA HIS A 443 11.76 -2.84 -27.05
C HIS A 443 10.98 -3.56 -25.95
N ASN A 444 11.01 -3.02 -24.73
CA ASN A 444 10.37 -3.64 -23.58
C ASN A 444 9.51 -2.65 -22.79
N ALA A 445 8.25 -2.97 -22.61
CA ALA A 445 7.28 -2.11 -21.95
C ALA A 445 7.46 -2.00 -20.42
N GLU A 446 8.36 -2.78 -19.82
CA GLU A 446 8.84 -2.62 -18.44
C GLU A 446 9.84 -1.45 -18.33
N ASN A 447 10.56 -1.11 -19.40
CA ASN A 447 11.57 -0.06 -19.46
C ASN A 447 10.92 1.32 -19.68
N ALA A 448 10.08 1.75 -18.73
CA ALA A 448 9.33 2.99 -18.76
C ALA A 448 9.08 3.52 -17.34
N ILE A 449 8.53 4.71 -17.20
CA ILE A 449 8.16 5.27 -15.89
C ILE A 449 6.92 4.56 -15.33
N SER A 450 5.93 4.27 -16.17
CA SER A 450 4.76 3.46 -15.80
C SER A 450 4.76 2.18 -16.62
N ALA A 451 5.19 1.07 -16.04
CA ALA A 451 5.36 -0.19 -16.75
C ALA A 451 4.02 -0.78 -17.26
N ARG A 452 4.10 -1.50 -18.40
CA ARG A 452 3.01 -2.24 -19.02
C ARG A 452 3.49 -3.62 -19.46
N SER A 453 3.92 -4.45 -18.50
CA SER A 453 4.49 -5.79 -18.78
C SER A 453 3.53 -6.72 -19.52
N ASP A 454 2.23 -6.45 -19.50
CA ASP A 454 1.20 -7.13 -20.29
C ASP A 454 1.36 -6.97 -21.81
N LEU A 455 2.06 -5.93 -22.26
CA LEU A 455 2.31 -5.65 -23.67
C LEU A 455 3.54 -6.35 -24.24
N ASN A 456 4.41 -6.93 -23.40
CA ASN A 456 5.54 -7.70 -23.87
C ASN A 456 5.06 -9.02 -24.51
N PRO A 457 5.60 -9.46 -25.66
CA PRO A 457 5.20 -10.72 -26.28
C PRO A 457 5.46 -11.95 -25.42
N ALA A 458 4.50 -12.87 -25.36
CA ALA A 458 4.63 -14.12 -24.59
C ALA A 458 5.74 -15.05 -25.12
N ASN A 459 5.97 -15.03 -26.43
CA ASN A 459 6.97 -15.84 -27.12
C ASN A 459 8.31 -15.11 -27.31
N GLY A 460 8.48 -13.93 -26.69
CA GLY A 460 9.74 -13.18 -26.74
C GLY A 460 10.86 -13.84 -25.94
N THR A 461 12.08 -13.45 -26.25
CA THR A 461 13.29 -13.82 -25.48
C THR A 461 13.69 -12.69 -24.54
N TYR A 462 13.99 -13.02 -23.29
CA TYR A 462 14.28 -12.02 -22.25
C TYR A 462 15.40 -12.51 -21.33
N PRO A 463 16.37 -11.64 -20.94
CA PRO A 463 17.51 -12.04 -20.11
C PRO A 463 17.11 -12.41 -18.67
N PHE A 464 16.02 -11.87 -18.15
CA PHE A 464 15.49 -12.21 -16.82
C PHE A 464 13.96 -12.05 -16.75
N ALA A 465 13.37 -12.60 -15.69
CA ALA A 465 11.93 -12.85 -15.63
C ALA A 465 11.06 -11.58 -15.59
N ALA A 466 11.55 -10.47 -15.02
CA ALA A 466 10.76 -9.25 -14.94
C ALA A 466 10.41 -8.67 -16.32
N LEU A 467 11.26 -8.85 -17.32
CA LEU A 467 11.07 -8.33 -18.66
C LEU A 467 10.09 -9.16 -19.52
N ARG A 468 9.64 -10.31 -19.01
CA ARG A 468 8.67 -11.17 -19.71
C ARG A 468 7.27 -10.59 -19.68
N GLN A 469 6.37 -11.15 -20.50
CA GLN A 469 4.94 -10.84 -20.39
C GLN A 469 4.41 -11.21 -19.00
N ARG A 470 3.82 -10.25 -18.32
CA ARG A 470 3.21 -10.42 -16.99
C ARG A 470 1.98 -9.53 -16.86
N CYS A 471 1.00 -9.97 -16.07
CA CYS A 471 -0.16 -9.15 -15.68
C CYS A 471 0.23 -8.19 -14.53
N HIS A 472 1.15 -7.28 -14.82
CA HIS A 472 1.82 -6.41 -13.87
C HIS A 472 2.25 -5.11 -14.55
N GLY A 473 2.32 -4.03 -13.78
CA GLY A 473 2.78 -2.72 -14.27
C GLY A 473 2.32 -1.61 -13.36
N GLY A 474 2.43 -0.37 -13.83
CA GLY A 474 1.90 0.79 -13.13
C GLY A 474 0.39 0.70 -13.01
N THR A 475 -0.13 0.64 -11.79
CA THR A 475 -1.56 0.46 -11.50
C THR A 475 -2.25 1.74 -11.05
N ASP A 476 -1.50 2.81 -10.84
CA ASP A 476 -2.01 4.14 -10.50
C ASP A 476 -0.96 5.24 -10.69
N THR A 477 -1.36 6.46 -10.37
CA THR A 477 -0.44 7.59 -10.14
C THR A 477 -1.08 8.52 -9.12
N LYS A 478 -0.30 8.98 -8.14
CA LYS A 478 -0.69 9.96 -7.12
C LYS A 478 0.29 11.12 -7.18
N VAL A 479 -0.24 12.34 -7.22
CA VAL A 479 0.55 13.58 -7.23
C VAL A 479 -0.04 14.56 -6.23
N THR A 480 0.80 15.11 -5.36
CA THR A 480 0.44 16.22 -4.48
C THR A 480 1.44 17.37 -4.62
N SER A 481 1.07 18.53 -4.11
CA SER A 481 1.91 19.74 -4.06
C SER A 481 1.85 20.38 -2.69
N PHE A 482 2.66 21.39 -2.43
CA PHE A 482 2.64 22.13 -1.17
C PHE A 482 1.23 22.62 -0.79
N GLY A 483 0.53 23.22 -1.76
CA GLY A 483 -0.82 23.73 -1.51
C GLY A 483 -1.85 22.63 -1.29
N MET A 484 -1.76 21.54 -2.06
CA MET A 484 -2.70 20.41 -1.98
C MET A 484 -2.50 19.60 -0.68
N ALA A 485 -1.26 19.30 -0.30
CA ALA A 485 -0.95 18.51 0.89
C ALA A 485 -1.48 19.16 2.18
N ARG A 486 -1.52 20.50 2.25
CA ARG A 486 -2.07 21.23 3.41
C ARG A 486 -3.58 21.01 3.62
N THR A 487 -4.29 20.60 2.61
CA THR A 487 -5.72 20.26 2.63
C THR A 487 -5.95 18.77 2.37
N PHE A 488 -4.92 17.95 2.52
CA PHE A 488 -4.95 16.50 2.26
C PHE A 488 -5.40 16.15 0.84
N GLY A 489 -5.20 17.05 -0.12
CA GLY A 489 -5.58 16.89 -1.52
C GLY A 489 -4.49 16.22 -2.34
N LEU A 490 -4.90 15.53 -3.39
CA LEU A 490 -4.01 14.95 -4.40
C LEU A 490 -4.71 14.84 -5.76
N VAL A 491 -3.93 14.66 -6.81
CA VAL A 491 -4.44 14.16 -8.09
C VAL A 491 -4.14 12.68 -8.16
N ALA A 492 -5.15 11.87 -8.47
CA ALA A 492 -5.03 10.42 -8.59
C ALA A 492 -5.53 9.94 -9.96
N ALA A 493 -4.77 9.03 -10.58
CA ALA A 493 -5.19 8.29 -11.77
C ALA A 493 -5.13 6.80 -11.47
N SER A 494 -6.14 6.04 -11.88
CA SER A 494 -6.22 4.59 -11.63
C SER A 494 -6.02 3.78 -12.90
N GLY A 495 -5.46 2.59 -12.71
CA GLY A 495 -5.23 1.60 -13.74
C GLY A 495 -3.95 1.80 -14.55
N PRO A 496 -3.62 0.83 -15.40
CA PRO A 496 -2.48 0.90 -16.27
C PRO A 496 -2.52 2.12 -17.20
N THR A 497 -1.36 2.68 -17.51
CA THR A 497 -1.29 3.83 -18.41
C THR A 497 -1.84 3.52 -19.80
N TRP A 498 -2.46 4.53 -20.42
CA TRP A 498 -3.04 4.45 -21.76
C TRP A 498 -2.74 5.69 -22.62
N ALA A 499 -1.87 6.59 -22.15
CA ALA A 499 -1.55 7.82 -22.86
C ALA A 499 -0.79 7.55 -24.15
N ASP A 500 0.25 6.71 -24.10
CA ASP A 500 1.16 6.40 -25.21
C ASP A 500 1.01 4.95 -25.72
N VAL A 501 0.17 4.14 -25.05
CA VAL A 501 -0.04 2.71 -25.32
C VAL A 501 -1.54 2.38 -25.24
N PRO A 502 -2.00 1.28 -25.85
CA PRO A 502 -3.42 0.91 -25.79
C PRO A 502 -3.92 0.75 -24.34
N PRO A 503 -5.16 1.18 -24.04
CA PRO A 503 -5.75 1.00 -22.73
C PRO A 503 -5.88 -0.49 -22.40
N PHE A 504 -5.66 -0.82 -21.12
CA PHE A 504 -5.81 -2.19 -20.63
C PHE A 504 -7.30 -2.59 -20.62
N ARG A 505 -7.58 -3.79 -21.10
CA ARG A 505 -8.92 -4.39 -21.10
C ARG A 505 -8.84 -5.85 -20.69
N TRP A 506 -9.53 -6.22 -19.62
CA TRP A 506 -9.51 -7.60 -19.12
C TRP A 506 -9.91 -8.61 -20.18
N SER A 507 -11.06 -8.41 -20.83
CA SER A 507 -11.63 -9.38 -21.78
C SER A 507 -10.76 -9.71 -23.00
N THR A 508 -9.84 -8.83 -23.37
CA THR A 508 -8.97 -9.01 -24.56
C THR A 508 -7.48 -9.09 -24.23
N SER A 509 -7.13 -8.96 -22.94
CA SER A 509 -5.74 -9.03 -22.50
C SER A 509 -5.26 -10.47 -22.29
N PRO A 510 -3.94 -10.71 -22.25
CA PRO A 510 -3.39 -12.00 -21.85
C PRO A 510 -3.73 -12.38 -20.40
N CYS A 511 -4.30 -11.45 -19.64
CA CYS A 511 -4.64 -11.58 -18.22
C CYS A 511 -6.09 -12.01 -17.96
N SER A 512 -6.90 -12.24 -19.00
CA SER A 512 -8.34 -12.55 -18.91
C SER A 512 -8.68 -13.78 -18.05
N HIS A 513 -7.71 -14.69 -17.91
CA HIS A 513 -7.83 -15.91 -17.10
C HIS A 513 -7.70 -15.70 -15.58
N LEU A 514 -7.24 -14.53 -15.15
CA LEU A 514 -7.06 -14.21 -13.73
C LEU A 514 -8.36 -13.72 -13.10
N LEU A 515 -8.55 -13.99 -11.81
CA LEU A 515 -9.66 -13.42 -11.05
C LEU A 515 -9.52 -11.91 -10.95
N HIS A 516 -10.59 -11.20 -11.27
CA HIS A 516 -10.66 -9.73 -11.27
C HIS A 516 -12.06 -9.24 -10.89
N MET A 517 -12.63 -9.83 -9.85
CA MET A 517 -13.97 -9.51 -9.35
C MET A 517 -14.07 -8.03 -9.00
N GLY A 518 -15.15 -7.39 -9.43
CA GLY A 518 -15.42 -5.97 -9.15
C GLY A 518 -14.63 -4.98 -10.02
N HIS A 519 -13.72 -5.46 -10.86
CA HIS A 519 -12.97 -4.60 -11.77
C HIS A 519 -13.81 -4.16 -12.97
N PRO A 520 -13.64 -2.91 -13.46
CA PRO A 520 -14.08 -2.52 -14.80
C PRO A 520 -13.33 -3.36 -15.85
N ASP A 521 -14.01 -3.70 -16.96
CA ASP A 521 -13.32 -4.39 -18.06
C ASP A 521 -12.30 -3.48 -18.75
N LEU A 522 -12.66 -2.23 -19.04
CA LEU A 522 -11.80 -1.24 -19.68
C LEU A 522 -11.22 -0.27 -18.65
N TRP A 523 -9.89 -0.18 -18.60
CA TRP A 523 -9.17 0.77 -17.75
C TRP A 523 -8.73 2.00 -18.56
N ARG A 524 -9.61 2.99 -18.61
CA ARG A 524 -9.37 4.26 -19.32
C ARG A 524 -9.99 5.42 -18.54
N PHE A 525 -9.41 5.71 -17.37
CA PHE A 525 -9.88 6.74 -16.47
C PHE A 525 -8.99 7.98 -16.53
N PRO A 526 -9.56 9.20 -16.69
CA PRO A 526 -8.79 10.42 -16.56
C PRO A 526 -8.33 10.62 -15.11
N PRO A 527 -7.24 11.39 -14.90
CA PRO A 527 -6.85 11.81 -13.56
C PRO A 527 -7.96 12.62 -12.89
N ILE A 528 -8.17 12.40 -11.60
CA ILE A 528 -9.17 13.10 -10.78
C ILE A 528 -8.52 13.88 -9.66
N LYS A 529 -9.13 15.00 -9.24
CA LYS A 529 -8.73 15.75 -8.05
C LYS A 529 -9.48 15.20 -6.84
N VAL A 530 -8.74 14.63 -5.90
CA VAL A 530 -9.27 14.16 -4.62
C VAL A 530 -9.26 15.32 -3.64
N ARG A 531 -10.41 15.61 -3.05
CA ARG A 531 -10.63 16.61 -2.01
C ARG A 531 -11.53 16.01 -0.93
N TRP A 532 -11.35 16.46 0.28
CA TRP A 532 -12.13 16.03 1.43
C TRP A 532 -12.90 17.22 1.98
N ASP A 533 -14.21 17.08 2.13
CA ASP A 533 -15.09 18.09 2.68
C ASP A 533 -14.97 18.19 4.20
#